data_5d16bdab7c48322b61dc1c043c10efb5
#
_entry.id   5d16bdab7c48322b61dc1c043c10efb5
#
_cell.length_a   1.000
_cell.length_b   1.000
_cell.length_c   1.000
_cell.angle_alpha   90.00
_cell.angle_beta   90.00
_cell.angle_gamma   90.00
#
_symmetry.space_group_name_H-M   'P 1'
#
loop_
_entity.id
_entity.type
_entity.pdbx_description
1 polymer ?
#
loop_
_entity_poly.entity_id
_entity_poly.type
_entity_poly.pdbx_seq_one_letter_code
_entity_poly.pdbx_strand_id
1 'polypeptide(L)'
;MKKIIFLCTGNSCRSQMAEGFAKDMLSLQNSKIDSAGVRADGINKYAIQVMSEIGIDISVQNSIDFDKVNFDLYDLIVTVCDHAYSCLNTNLINYHKNKILNKHIPDPVIIEGGKNINNYRHTRDLVQALVKDLLINYNTYIQDGKK
;
A
#
# COMPACT_ATOMS: atom_id res chain seq x y z
N MET A 1 -9.48 1.72 16.40
CA MET A 1 -9.02 2.42 15.19
C MET A 1 -7.98 1.55 14.46
N LYS A 2 -8.18 1.28 13.18
CA LYS A 2 -7.17 0.60 12.38
C LYS A 2 -6.14 1.60 11.87
N LYS A 3 -4.86 1.29 12.07
CA LYS A 3 -3.74 2.15 11.67
C LYS A 3 -2.82 1.35 10.77
N ILE A 4 -2.91 1.59 9.46
CA ILE A 4 -2.23 0.78 8.44
C ILE A 4 -1.44 1.69 7.51
N ILE A 5 -0.20 1.30 7.20
CA ILE A 5 0.57 1.95 6.16
C ILE A 5 0.99 0.94 5.08
N PHE A 6 0.82 1.31 3.83
CA PHE A 6 1.21 0.51 2.67
C PHE A 6 2.49 1.07 2.06
N LEU A 7 3.45 0.20 1.76
CA LEU A 7 4.74 0.60 1.21
C LEU A 7 4.99 -0.04 -0.15
N CYS A 8 5.47 0.74 -1.10
CA CYS A 8 5.99 0.25 -2.37
C CYS A 8 7.25 1.02 -2.78
N THR A 9 7.72 0.85 -4.01
CA THR A 9 9.00 1.45 -4.43
C THR A 9 8.89 2.98 -4.57
N GLY A 10 7.99 3.47 -5.41
CA GLY A 10 7.90 4.90 -5.73
C GLY A 10 6.77 5.65 -5.05
N ASN A 11 5.96 4.96 -4.25
CA ASN A 11 4.71 5.50 -3.70
C ASN A 11 3.88 6.20 -4.78
N SER A 12 3.76 5.51 -5.91
CA SER A 12 3.21 6.07 -7.14
C SER A 12 1.97 5.31 -7.61
N CYS A 13 1.95 3.98 -7.50
CA CYS A 13 0.89 3.15 -8.05
C CYS A 13 0.31 2.18 -7.00
N ARG A 14 1.01 1.08 -6.71
CA ARG A 14 0.48 -0.04 -5.90
C ARG A 14 0.08 0.38 -4.49
N SER A 15 0.95 1.08 -3.77
CA SER A 15 0.65 1.54 -2.40
C SER A 15 -0.40 2.65 -2.38
N GLN A 16 -0.43 3.50 -3.41
CA GLN A 16 -1.45 4.54 -3.54
C GLN A 16 -2.84 3.93 -3.76
N MET A 17 -2.94 2.90 -4.60
CA MET A 17 -4.19 2.16 -4.80
C MET A 17 -4.63 1.50 -3.50
N ALA A 18 -3.71 0.85 -2.77
CA ALA A 18 -4.02 0.20 -1.50
C ALA A 18 -4.55 1.20 -0.47
N GLU A 19 -3.92 2.35 -0.36
CA GLU A 19 -4.39 3.43 0.51
C GLU A 19 -5.80 3.86 0.12
N GLY A 20 -6.06 4.05 -1.17
CA GLY A 20 -7.37 4.45 -1.68
C GLY A 20 -8.46 3.43 -1.35
N PHE A 21 -8.19 2.15 -1.57
CA PHE A 21 -9.14 1.08 -1.24
C PHE A 21 -9.42 1.01 0.26
N ALA A 22 -8.38 1.06 1.08
CA ALA A 22 -8.56 0.96 2.53
C ALA A 22 -9.35 2.13 3.08
N LYS A 23 -9.08 3.35 2.62
CA LYS A 23 -9.86 4.53 3.02
C LYS A 23 -11.31 4.42 2.61
N ASP A 24 -11.57 3.94 1.39
CA ASP A 24 -12.95 3.76 0.89
C ASP A 24 -13.69 2.70 1.71
N MET A 25 -13.08 1.55 1.93
CA MET A 25 -13.68 0.45 2.69
C MET A 25 -13.90 0.79 4.17
N LEU A 26 -13.09 1.69 4.72
CA LEU A 26 -13.17 2.12 6.12
C LEU A 26 -13.78 3.51 6.28
N SER A 27 -14.48 4.02 5.25
CA SER A 27 -14.98 5.40 5.22
C SER A 27 -15.93 5.75 6.38
N LEU A 28 -16.62 4.76 6.94
CA LEU A 28 -17.53 4.95 8.07
C LEU A 28 -16.89 4.60 9.41
N GLN A 29 -15.60 4.30 9.43
CA GLN A 29 -14.87 3.91 10.63
C GLN A 29 -13.73 4.90 10.90
N ASN A 30 -13.37 5.05 12.17
CA ASN A 30 -12.19 5.82 12.52
C ASN A 30 -10.94 4.99 12.19
N SER A 31 -10.09 5.52 11.31
CA SER A 31 -8.89 4.82 10.85
C SER A 31 -7.77 5.81 10.50
N LYS A 32 -6.53 5.31 10.52
CA LYS A 32 -5.36 6.03 10.02
C LYS A 32 -4.74 5.19 8.91
N ILE A 33 -4.95 5.61 7.67
CA ILE A 33 -4.47 4.90 6.49
C ILE A 33 -3.54 5.81 5.70
N ASP A 34 -2.32 5.35 5.47
CA ASP A 34 -1.31 6.09 4.74
C ASP A 34 -0.55 5.16 3.79
N SER A 35 0.27 5.74 2.93
CA SER A 35 1.21 5.00 2.10
C SER A 35 2.53 5.77 1.98
N ALA A 36 3.60 5.07 1.65
CA ALA A 36 4.91 5.67 1.44
C ALA A 36 5.73 4.78 0.49
N GLY A 37 6.88 5.24 0.06
CA GLY A 37 7.76 4.49 -0.83
C GLY A 37 9.22 4.60 -0.46
N VAL A 38 10.04 3.77 -1.09
CA VAL A 38 11.50 3.89 -1.02
C VAL A 38 11.91 5.29 -1.46
N ARG A 39 11.16 5.84 -2.41
CA ARG A 39 11.23 7.23 -2.86
C ARG A 39 9.83 7.74 -3.16
N ALA A 40 9.67 9.04 -3.28
CA ALA A 40 8.38 9.68 -3.59
C ALA A 40 8.39 10.19 -5.04
N ASP A 41 7.86 9.38 -5.95
CA ASP A 41 7.85 9.67 -7.39
C ASP A 41 6.63 10.47 -7.86
N GLY A 42 5.69 10.77 -6.97
CA GLY A 42 4.39 11.33 -7.35
C GLY A 42 3.41 10.23 -7.75
N ILE A 43 2.13 10.57 -7.87
CA ILE A 43 1.09 9.58 -8.14
C ILE A 43 1.00 9.33 -9.65
N ASN A 44 1.06 8.07 -10.06
CA ASN A 44 1.01 7.66 -11.46
C ASN A 44 -0.35 8.00 -12.08
N LYS A 45 -0.33 8.63 -13.25
CA LYS A 45 -1.56 9.08 -13.94
C LYS A 45 -2.49 7.92 -14.33
N TYR A 46 -1.94 6.77 -14.68
CA TYR A 46 -2.75 5.59 -15.01
C TYR A 46 -3.40 4.99 -13.76
N ALA A 47 -2.69 5.02 -12.63
CA ALA A 47 -3.26 4.61 -11.35
C ALA A 47 -4.45 5.50 -10.98
N ILE A 48 -4.31 6.82 -11.13
CA ILE A 48 -5.41 7.76 -10.90
C ILE A 48 -6.60 7.41 -11.79
N GLN A 49 -6.34 7.17 -13.08
CA GLN A 49 -7.40 6.88 -14.06
C GLN A 49 -8.16 5.61 -13.73
N VAL A 50 -7.46 4.50 -13.46
CA VAL A 50 -8.14 3.21 -13.22
C VAL A 50 -8.87 3.20 -11.88
N MET A 51 -8.40 3.93 -10.88
CA MET A 51 -9.13 4.06 -9.61
C MET A 51 -10.38 4.93 -9.79
N SER A 52 -10.29 5.98 -10.59
CA SER A 52 -11.43 6.83 -10.93
C SER A 52 -12.54 6.05 -11.63
N GLU A 53 -12.19 5.04 -12.44
CA GLU A 53 -13.17 4.18 -13.12
C GLU A 53 -14.12 3.49 -12.13
N ILE A 54 -13.68 3.26 -10.91
CA ILE A 54 -14.48 2.60 -9.87
C ILE A 54 -14.86 3.55 -8.74
N GLY A 55 -14.77 4.86 -8.99
CA GLY A 55 -15.27 5.89 -8.09
C GLY A 55 -14.33 6.26 -6.94
N ILE A 56 -13.05 5.92 -7.03
CA ILE A 56 -12.06 6.26 -6.00
C ILE A 56 -11.06 7.26 -6.56
N ASP A 57 -10.98 8.45 -5.96
CA ASP A 57 -10.05 9.51 -6.36
C ASP A 57 -8.79 9.45 -5.48
N ILE A 58 -7.69 8.97 -6.06
CA ILE A 58 -6.39 8.96 -5.36
C ILE A 58 -5.52 10.16 -5.72
N SER A 59 -5.98 11.05 -6.60
CA SER A 59 -5.21 12.25 -7.00
C SER A 59 -4.98 13.21 -5.84
N VAL A 60 -5.81 13.14 -4.81
CA VAL A 60 -5.73 13.98 -3.61
C VAL A 60 -4.79 13.43 -2.55
N GLN A 61 -4.28 12.22 -2.73
CA GLN A 61 -3.32 11.61 -1.80
C GLN A 61 -1.92 12.19 -2.02
N ASN A 62 -1.00 11.89 -1.11
CA ASN A 62 0.37 12.39 -1.17
C ASN A 62 1.35 11.26 -1.44
N SER A 63 2.40 11.55 -2.21
CA SER A 63 3.52 10.64 -2.41
C SER A 63 4.61 10.99 -1.39
N ILE A 64 5.00 10.02 -0.56
CA ILE A 64 5.86 10.24 0.61
C ILE A 64 7.01 9.23 0.62
N ASP A 65 8.22 9.72 0.89
CA ASP A 65 9.38 8.88 1.14
C ASP A 65 9.27 8.25 2.54
N PHE A 66 9.50 6.94 2.66
CA PHE A 66 9.32 6.24 3.93
C PHE A 66 10.34 6.65 5.01
N ASP A 67 11.45 7.29 4.66
CA ASP A 67 12.37 7.87 5.64
C ASP A 67 11.71 8.94 6.51
N LYS A 68 10.61 9.52 6.03
CA LYS A 68 9.84 10.54 6.74
C LYS A 68 8.72 9.96 7.59
N VAL A 69 8.55 8.64 7.60
CA VAL A 69 7.45 7.97 8.29
C VAL A 69 7.86 7.55 9.70
N ASN A 70 6.99 7.83 10.66
CA ASN A 70 7.11 7.25 12.01
C ASN A 70 6.29 5.96 12.05
N PHE A 71 6.95 4.82 11.90
CA PHE A 71 6.30 3.52 11.85
C PHE A 71 5.67 3.10 13.19
N ASP A 72 6.04 3.74 14.30
CA ASP A 72 5.42 3.48 15.60
C ASP A 72 3.93 3.86 15.63
N LEU A 73 3.50 4.72 14.71
CA LEU A 73 2.12 5.17 14.64
C LEU A 73 1.17 4.14 14.03
N TYR A 74 1.68 3.04 13.51
CA TYR A 74 0.87 2.05 12.77
C TYR A 74 0.83 0.71 13.48
N ASP A 75 -0.31 0.03 13.38
CA ASP A 75 -0.50 -1.31 13.89
C ASP A 75 -0.09 -2.37 12.87
N LEU A 76 -0.11 -2.01 11.58
CA LEU A 76 0.22 -2.91 10.48
C LEU A 76 0.97 -2.15 9.40
N ILE A 77 2.12 -2.69 9.00
CA ILE A 77 2.96 -2.17 7.92
C ILE A 77 2.93 -3.20 6.79
N VAL A 78 2.33 -2.85 5.66
CA VAL A 78 2.16 -3.77 4.54
C VAL A 78 3.07 -3.34 3.39
N THR A 79 4.10 -4.13 3.08
CA THR A 79 4.89 -3.92 1.88
C THR A 79 4.19 -4.64 0.73
N VAL A 80 3.84 -3.90 -0.33
CA VAL A 80 3.13 -4.47 -1.48
C VAL A 80 4.08 -4.83 -2.63
N CYS A 81 5.38 -4.73 -2.41
CA CYS A 81 6.39 -5.25 -3.32
C CYS A 81 7.63 -5.70 -2.55
N ASP A 82 8.31 -6.72 -3.09
CA ASP A 82 9.50 -7.29 -2.45
C ASP A 82 10.64 -6.29 -2.36
N HIS A 83 10.76 -5.39 -3.35
CA HIS A 83 11.79 -4.36 -3.35
C HIS A 83 11.65 -3.41 -2.16
N ALA A 84 10.43 -2.95 -1.88
CA ALA A 84 10.18 -2.08 -0.72
C ALA A 84 10.54 -2.80 0.59
N TYR A 85 10.18 -4.08 0.70
CA TYR A 85 10.53 -4.88 1.87
C TYR A 85 12.04 -4.97 2.05
N SER A 86 12.77 -5.27 0.96
CA SER A 86 14.23 -5.42 1.01
C SER A 86 14.97 -4.11 1.30
N CYS A 87 14.34 -2.96 1.03
CA CYS A 87 14.92 -1.64 1.30
C CYS A 87 14.71 -1.17 2.74
N LEU A 88 13.87 -1.83 3.52
CA LEU A 88 13.75 -1.56 4.95
C LEU A 88 15.05 -2.03 5.63
N ASN A 89 15.62 -1.19 6.49
CA ASN A 89 16.86 -1.58 7.16
C ASN A 89 16.58 -2.68 8.20
N THR A 90 17.62 -3.45 8.52
CA THR A 90 17.54 -4.60 9.42
C THR A 90 17.00 -4.20 10.80
N ASN A 91 17.44 -3.07 11.33
CA ASN A 91 16.99 -2.59 12.64
C ASN A 91 15.50 -2.29 12.65
N LEU A 92 15.01 -1.65 11.59
CA LEU A 92 13.60 -1.32 11.46
C LEU A 92 12.76 -2.60 11.33
N ILE A 93 13.21 -3.57 10.51
CA ILE A 93 12.52 -4.86 10.37
C ILE A 93 12.47 -5.57 11.71
N ASN A 94 13.58 -5.66 12.45
CA ASN A 94 13.62 -6.35 13.74
C ASN A 94 12.75 -5.67 14.79
N TYR A 95 12.75 -4.34 14.82
CA TYR A 95 11.93 -3.57 15.78
C TYR A 95 10.45 -3.74 15.52
N HIS A 96 10.03 -3.73 14.24
CA HIS A 96 8.62 -3.78 13.85
C HIS A 96 8.18 -5.15 13.31
N LYS A 97 8.99 -6.21 13.45
CA LYS A 97 8.75 -7.50 12.78
C LYS A 97 7.37 -8.09 13.03
N ASN A 98 6.79 -7.82 14.19
CA ASN A 98 5.48 -8.34 14.56
C ASN A 98 4.32 -7.63 13.88
N LYS A 99 4.59 -6.57 13.13
CA LYS A 99 3.55 -5.83 12.41
C LYS A 99 3.88 -5.58 10.93
N ILE A 100 4.96 -6.18 10.42
CA ILE A 100 5.30 -6.09 9.00
C ILE A 100 4.74 -7.30 8.26
N LEU A 101 4.00 -7.04 7.19
CA LEU A 101 3.41 -8.04 6.32
C LEU A 101 3.85 -7.75 4.88
N ASN A 102 4.56 -8.69 4.25
CA ASN A 102 4.97 -8.54 2.85
C ASN A 102 3.99 -9.28 1.94
N LYS A 103 3.31 -8.54 1.06
CA LYS A 103 2.35 -9.06 0.07
C LYS A 103 2.68 -8.50 -1.30
N HIS A 104 3.55 -9.19 -2.03
CA HIS A 104 4.04 -8.71 -3.32
C HIS A 104 2.93 -8.60 -4.36
N ILE A 105 2.83 -7.43 -4.98
CA ILE A 105 1.99 -7.15 -6.16
C ILE A 105 2.94 -6.80 -7.31
N PRO A 106 2.85 -7.47 -8.48
CA PRO A 106 3.70 -7.14 -9.62
C PRO A 106 3.56 -5.69 -10.06
N ASP A 107 4.67 -5.08 -10.47
CA ASP A 107 4.71 -3.68 -10.89
C ASP A 107 4.16 -3.53 -12.31
N PRO A 108 3.06 -2.79 -12.54
CA PRO A 108 2.50 -2.60 -13.87
C PRO A 108 3.43 -1.79 -14.80
N VAL A 109 4.32 -0.98 -14.23
CA VAL A 109 5.25 -0.15 -15.00
C VAL A 109 6.28 -1.00 -15.75
N ILE A 110 6.66 -2.15 -15.21
CA ILE A 110 7.65 -3.05 -15.83
C ILE A 110 7.06 -3.74 -17.06
N ILE A 111 5.74 -3.94 -17.09
CA ILE A 111 5.05 -4.62 -18.19
C ILE A 111 4.84 -3.62 -19.34
N GLU A 112 5.37 -3.95 -20.53
CA GLU A 112 5.20 -3.13 -21.73
C GLU A 112 5.59 -1.65 -21.53
N GLY A 113 6.59 -1.38 -20.69
CA GLY A 113 7.04 -0.01 -20.43
C GLY A 113 6.05 0.85 -19.66
N GLY A 114 5.03 0.24 -19.01
CA GLY A 114 4.07 0.96 -18.19
C GLY A 114 3.06 1.79 -18.97
N LYS A 115 2.84 1.48 -20.26
CA LYS A 115 1.95 2.25 -21.13
C LYS A 115 0.61 1.58 -21.41
N ASN A 116 0.41 0.33 -20.95
CA ASN A 116 -0.83 -0.40 -21.18
C ASN A 116 -1.75 -0.25 -19.97
N ILE A 117 -2.84 0.48 -20.16
CA ILE A 117 -3.82 0.76 -19.09
C ILE A 117 -4.42 -0.53 -18.51
N ASN A 118 -4.54 -1.58 -19.30
CA ASN A 118 -5.09 -2.85 -18.82
C ASN A 118 -4.21 -3.50 -17.75
N ASN A 119 -2.89 -3.29 -17.79
CA ASN A 119 -1.99 -3.77 -16.76
C ASN A 119 -2.26 -3.07 -15.42
N TYR A 120 -2.61 -1.79 -15.47
CA TYR A 120 -2.99 -1.03 -14.27
C TYR A 120 -4.35 -1.48 -13.73
N ARG A 121 -5.30 -1.82 -14.62
CA ARG A 121 -6.60 -2.39 -14.19
C ARG A 121 -6.40 -3.73 -13.50
N HIS A 122 -5.54 -4.59 -14.05
CA HIS A 122 -5.21 -5.87 -13.43
C HIS A 122 -4.56 -5.68 -12.07
N THR A 123 -3.58 -4.78 -11.98
CA THR A 123 -2.94 -4.42 -10.70
C THR A 123 -3.95 -3.89 -9.70
N ARG A 124 -4.84 -2.99 -10.13
CA ARG A 124 -5.93 -2.47 -9.28
C ARG A 124 -6.76 -3.61 -8.69
N ASP A 125 -7.15 -4.57 -9.52
CA ASP A 125 -7.98 -5.68 -9.07
C ASP A 125 -7.25 -6.58 -8.07
N LEU A 126 -5.94 -6.81 -8.27
CA LEU A 126 -5.10 -7.55 -7.32
C LEU A 126 -4.99 -6.81 -5.98
N VAL A 127 -4.76 -5.50 -6.03
CA VAL A 127 -4.66 -4.66 -4.82
C VAL A 127 -5.99 -4.65 -4.08
N GLN A 128 -7.11 -4.55 -4.80
CA GLN A 128 -8.44 -4.58 -4.19
C GLN A 128 -8.67 -5.88 -3.41
N ALA A 129 -8.33 -7.02 -4.01
CA ALA A 129 -8.46 -8.32 -3.37
C ALA A 129 -7.57 -8.42 -2.13
N LEU A 130 -6.34 -7.93 -2.21
CA LEU A 130 -5.42 -7.89 -1.09
C LEU A 130 -5.99 -7.07 0.07
N VAL A 131 -6.47 -5.88 -0.20
CA VAL A 131 -6.99 -4.98 0.85
C VAL A 131 -8.26 -5.56 1.48
N LYS A 132 -9.15 -6.15 0.68
CA LYS A 132 -10.33 -6.83 1.22
C LYS A 132 -9.96 -7.94 2.18
N ASP A 133 -9.05 -8.82 1.78
CA ASP A 133 -8.57 -9.90 2.64
C ASP A 133 -7.95 -9.35 3.93
N LEU A 134 -7.10 -8.34 3.79
CA LEU A 134 -6.42 -7.72 4.91
C LEU A 134 -7.41 -7.17 5.94
N LEU A 135 -8.46 -6.49 5.49
CA LEU A 135 -9.43 -5.87 6.39
C LEU A 135 -10.38 -6.89 7.01
N ILE A 136 -10.79 -7.90 6.26
CA ILE A 136 -11.62 -8.99 6.78
C ILE A 136 -10.87 -9.78 7.86
N ASN A 137 -9.59 -10.03 7.65
CA ASN A 137 -8.75 -10.84 8.54
C ASN A 137 -7.81 -9.98 9.41
N TYR A 138 -8.13 -8.71 9.60
CA TYR A 138 -7.23 -7.75 10.25
C TYR A 138 -6.75 -8.22 11.61
N ASN A 139 -7.66 -8.70 12.45
CA ASN A 139 -7.30 -9.16 13.79
C ASN A 139 -6.36 -10.38 13.75
N THR A 140 -6.53 -11.26 12.78
CA THR A 140 -5.65 -12.41 12.58
C THR A 140 -4.24 -11.97 12.24
N TYR A 141 -4.09 -11.04 11.31
CA TYR A 141 -2.77 -10.52 10.93
C TYR A 141 -2.05 -9.84 12.09
N ILE A 142 -2.77 -9.04 12.87
CA ILE A 142 -2.19 -8.39 14.05
C ILE A 142 -1.78 -9.41 15.10
N GLN A 143 -2.61 -10.42 15.39
CA GLN A 143 -2.30 -11.46 16.37
C GLN A 143 -1.11 -12.31 15.93
N ASP A 144 -1.07 -12.70 14.65
CA ASP A 144 0.05 -13.47 14.10
C ASP A 144 1.35 -12.67 14.15
N GLY A 145 1.28 -11.38 13.90
CA GLY A 145 2.42 -10.49 14.02
C GLY A 145 2.99 -10.39 15.43
N LYS A 146 2.21 -10.73 16.46
CA LYS A 146 2.63 -10.70 17.86
C LYS A 146 3.24 -12.02 18.34
N LYS A 147 3.21 -13.02 17.52
CA LYS A 147 3.79 -14.35 17.85
C LYS A 147 5.30 -14.43 17.48
#